data_afc92c65ae5dd6df805715774f4d555c
#
_entry.id   afc92c65ae5dd6df805715774f4d555c
#
_cell.length_a   1.000
_cell.length_b   1.000
_cell.length_c   1.000
_cell.angle_alpha   90.00
_cell.angle_beta   90.00
_cell.angle_gamma   90.00
#
_symmetry.space_group_name_H-M   'P 1'
#
loop_
_entity.id
_entity.type
_entity.pdbx_description
1 polymer ?
#
loop_
_entity_poly.entity_id
_entity_poly.type
_entity_poly.pdbx_seq_one_letter_code
_entity_poly.pdbx_strand_id
1 'polypeptide(L)'
;MADLHVDFLGKRLAGPVIAASGTFGFGPEYAGIEDLRVLGGISGKGLTLNGQPGNEGERLYETPSGLMNSIGLQNPGVQHFIDHELPAMRRCGTTVWANLGGHTIEENVEGVRMLCAAGVDFIELNISCPNVKQGGLAFGIRAADAGEVVSAVRRVCTVPLIVKLSPQAESIPEMCKAVEAAGADAISLCNTFQACAIDLEKRRPVFNNTFAGLSGPAVRPIALRMVWQAVGAVSIPVVGLGGILTGKDALEFIMAGAAAVQVGTANFLDPKACTRITSEIGQWMDAHGVKTLDEIRGCAR
;
A
#
# COMPACT_ATOMS: atom_id res chain seq x y z
N MET A 1 -10.11 27.00 -7.03
CA MET A 1 -9.39 25.72 -7.01
C MET A 1 -9.96 24.86 -5.90
N ALA A 2 -10.17 23.59 -6.16
CA ALA A 2 -10.63 22.63 -5.17
C ALA A 2 -9.59 22.41 -4.06
N ASP A 3 -10.05 22.11 -2.85
CA ASP A 3 -9.20 21.70 -1.74
C ASP A 3 -8.95 20.18 -1.81
N LEU A 4 -7.70 19.79 -2.04
CA LEU A 4 -7.27 18.40 -2.14
C LEU A 4 -6.81 17.81 -0.81
N HIS A 5 -6.74 18.59 0.26
CA HIS A 5 -6.34 18.08 1.56
C HIS A 5 -7.27 16.97 2.06
N VAL A 6 -6.70 16.04 2.78
CA VAL A 6 -7.44 14.94 3.42
C VAL A 6 -7.09 14.91 4.90
N ASP A 7 -8.07 15.02 5.77
CA ASP A 7 -7.89 14.74 7.19
C ASP A 7 -7.89 13.23 7.40
N PHE A 8 -6.73 12.68 7.82
CA PHE A 8 -6.53 11.24 7.92
C PHE A 8 -5.83 10.89 9.24
N LEU A 9 -6.53 10.20 10.12
CA LEU A 9 -6.01 9.71 11.41
C LEU A 9 -5.28 10.79 12.23
N GLY A 10 -5.87 11.98 12.30
CA GLY A 10 -5.34 13.13 13.05
C GLY A 10 -4.24 13.92 12.34
N LYS A 11 -3.91 13.60 11.10
CA LYS A 11 -2.98 14.37 10.26
C LYS A 11 -3.69 14.93 9.03
N ARG A 12 -3.32 16.16 8.65
CA ARG A 12 -3.79 16.79 7.41
C ARG A 12 -2.80 16.46 6.28
N LEU A 13 -3.21 15.55 5.40
CA LEU A 13 -2.44 15.19 4.21
C LEU A 13 -2.59 16.28 3.14
N ALA A 14 -1.51 16.57 2.40
CA ALA A 14 -1.52 17.59 1.34
C ALA A 14 -2.41 17.23 0.14
N GLY A 15 -2.65 15.93 -0.07
CA GLY A 15 -3.52 15.43 -1.13
C GLY A 15 -3.97 13.99 -0.88
N PRO A 16 -4.87 13.45 -1.71
CA PRO A 16 -5.41 12.11 -1.53
C PRO A 16 -4.48 11.01 -2.04
N VAL A 17 -3.40 11.35 -2.77
CA VAL A 17 -2.51 10.38 -3.42
C VAL A 17 -1.31 10.10 -2.56
N ILE A 18 -1.05 8.84 -2.30
CA ILE A 18 0.10 8.32 -1.57
C ILE A 18 0.90 7.44 -2.53
N ALA A 19 2.22 7.58 -2.57
CA ALA A 19 3.08 6.68 -3.32
C ALA A 19 3.10 5.30 -2.64
N ALA A 20 2.79 4.24 -3.39
CA ALA A 20 2.63 2.89 -2.86
C ALA A 20 3.98 2.21 -2.56
N SER A 21 4.02 1.45 -1.48
CA SER A 21 5.18 0.66 -1.08
C SER A 21 5.70 -0.25 -2.21
N GLY A 22 7.01 -0.28 -2.36
CA GLY A 22 7.71 -1.14 -3.32
C GLY A 22 7.77 -0.61 -4.75
N THR A 23 7.23 0.58 -5.03
CA THR A 23 7.20 1.19 -6.36
C THR A 23 7.76 2.61 -6.40
N PHE A 24 8.22 3.13 -5.27
CA PHE A 24 8.68 4.52 -5.13
C PHE A 24 9.95 4.64 -4.27
N GLY A 25 10.70 3.54 -4.12
CA GLY A 25 11.88 3.52 -3.25
C GLY A 25 11.57 4.00 -1.83
N PHE A 26 12.32 5.00 -1.40
CA PHE A 26 12.08 5.74 -0.14
C PHE A 26 11.72 7.22 -0.40
N GLY A 27 11.58 7.64 -1.68
CA GLY A 27 11.14 8.98 -2.06
C GLY A 27 12.24 9.89 -2.59
N PRO A 28 13.45 9.98 -2.00
CA PRO A 28 14.50 10.88 -2.49
C PRO A 28 14.85 10.69 -3.97
N GLU A 29 14.69 9.48 -4.49
CA GLU A 29 14.91 9.14 -5.91
C GLU A 29 14.00 9.94 -6.85
N TYR A 30 12.85 10.36 -6.37
CA TYR A 30 11.84 11.13 -7.12
C TYR A 30 11.86 12.62 -6.82
N ALA A 31 12.47 13.06 -5.70
CA ALA A 31 12.48 14.46 -5.27
C ALA A 31 13.12 15.42 -6.27
N GLY A 32 14.02 14.94 -7.14
CA GLY A 32 14.61 15.71 -8.24
C GLY A 32 13.75 15.77 -9.51
N ILE A 33 12.66 14.99 -9.57
CA ILE A 33 11.81 14.83 -10.76
C ILE A 33 10.49 15.58 -10.57
N GLU A 34 9.93 15.56 -9.34
CA GLU A 34 8.62 16.13 -9.03
C GLU A 34 8.57 16.72 -7.61
N ASP A 35 7.57 17.56 -7.35
CA ASP A 35 7.34 18.12 -6.02
C ASP A 35 6.51 17.14 -5.15
N LEU A 36 7.20 16.42 -4.29
CA LEU A 36 6.60 15.40 -3.44
C LEU A 36 5.71 15.98 -2.32
N ARG A 37 5.78 17.29 -2.07
CA ARG A 37 4.99 17.96 -1.01
C ARG A 37 3.50 18.02 -1.30
N VAL A 38 3.10 17.80 -2.56
CA VAL A 38 1.68 17.73 -2.97
C VAL A 38 1.04 16.36 -2.69
N LEU A 39 1.86 15.36 -2.35
CA LEU A 39 1.38 14.02 -2.05
C LEU A 39 0.86 13.92 -0.61
N GLY A 40 -0.10 13.05 -0.41
CA GLY A 40 -0.58 12.69 0.93
C GLY A 40 0.45 11.92 1.76
N GLY A 41 1.43 11.31 1.09
CA GLY A 41 2.48 10.56 1.77
C GLY A 41 3.28 9.67 0.83
N ILE A 42 4.33 9.07 1.38
CA ILE A 42 5.12 8.04 0.74
C ILE A 42 5.11 6.80 1.64
N SER A 43 4.53 5.70 1.15
CA SER A 43 4.72 4.38 1.75
C SER A 43 6.03 3.82 1.20
N GLY A 44 7.06 3.82 2.05
CA GLY A 44 8.40 3.39 1.68
C GLY A 44 8.49 1.91 1.32
N LYS A 45 9.64 1.48 0.85
CA LYS A 45 9.90 0.06 0.59
C LYS A 45 9.55 -0.78 1.81
N GLY A 46 8.81 -1.88 1.59
CA GLY A 46 8.44 -2.81 2.65
C GLY A 46 9.66 -3.38 3.36
N LEU A 47 9.68 -3.25 4.67
CA LEU A 47 10.77 -3.63 5.56
C LEU A 47 10.51 -4.99 6.20
N THR A 48 11.55 -5.73 6.49
CA THR A 48 11.61 -6.80 7.47
C THR A 48 12.53 -6.39 8.60
N LEU A 49 12.45 -7.03 9.75
CA LEU A 49 13.25 -6.63 10.92
C LEU A 49 14.76 -6.59 10.59
N ASN A 50 15.29 -7.64 9.99
CA ASN A 50 16.73 -7.80 9.71
C ASN A 50 17.13 -7.53 8.25
N GLY A 51 16.17 -7.13 7.39
CA GLY A 51 16.43 -7.01 5.97
C GLY A 51 16.52 -8.34 5.24
N GLN A 52 16.46 -8.30 3.91
CA GLN A 52 16.68 -9.51 3.09
C GLN A 52 17.03 -9.17 1.64
N PRO A 53 17.76 -10.08 0.93
CA PRO A 53 18.27 -9.83 -0.42
C PRO A 53 17.19 -9.89 -1.51
N GLY A 54 16.01 -10.46 -1.21
CA GLY A 54 14.97 -10.73 -2.21
C GLY A 54 15.15 -12.07 -2.93
N ASN A 55 14.32 -12.29 -3.95
CA ASN A 55 14.33 -13.52 -4.73
C ASN A 55 15.42 -13.50 -5.81
N GLU A 56 15.90 -14.70 -6.18
CA GLU A 56 16.81 -14.90 -7.32
C GLU A 56 16.04 -15.10 -8.64
N GLY A 57 16.74 -14.91 -9.75
CA GLY A 57 16.23 -15.10 -11.11
C GLY A 57 15.47 -13.89 -11.62
N GLU A 58 14.54 -14.14 -12.55
CA GLU A 58 13.65 -13.09 -13.08
C GLU A 58 12.74 -12.57 -11.99
N ARG A 59 12.67 -11.24 -11.87
CA ARG A 59 11.90 -10.58 -10.81
C ARG A 59 10.77 -9.71 -11.32
N LEU A 60 10.76 -9.40 -12.60
CA LEU A 60 9.74 -8.60 -13.29
C LEU A 60 9.37 -9.28 -14.60
N TYR A 61 8.08 -9.22 -14.95
CA TYR A 61 7.55 -9.69 -16.23
C TYR A 61 6.36 -8.83 -16.65
N GLU A 62 6.46 -8.20 -17.82
CA GLU A 62 5.37 -7.38 -18.35
C GLU A 62 4.24 -8.26 -18.91
N THR A 63 3.02 -7.80 -18.73
CA THR A 63 1.82 -8.38 -19.33
C THR A 63 1.12 -7.30 -20.16
N PRO A 64 0.18 -7.64 -21.09
CA PRO A 64 -0.49 -6.65 -21.93
C PRO A 64 -1.16 -5.49 -21.16
N SER A 65 -1.57 -5.72 -19.91
CA SER A 65 -2.29 -4.72 -19.09
C SER A 65 -1.79 -4.66 -17.65
N GLY A 66 -0.52 -4.98 -17.42
CA GLY A 66 0.03 -4.94 -16.06
C GLY A 66 1.45 -5.43 -15.96
N LEU A 67 1.91 -5.58 -14.74
CA LEU A 67 3.24 -6.01 -14.38
C LEU A 67 3.16 -7.14 -13.34
N MET A 68 3.86 -8.22 -13.59
CA MET A 68 4.09 -9.27 -12.60
C MET A 68 5.42 -9.07 -11.90
N ASN A 69 5.47 -9.27 -10.59
CA ASN A 69 6.71 -9.15 -9.82
C ASN A 69 6.91 -10.31 -8.84
N SER A 70 8.16 -10.70 -8.67
CA SER A 70 8.65 -11.66 -7.67
C SER A 70 9.89 -11.08 -6.97
N ILE A 71 9.75 -9.93 -6.33
CA ILE A 71 10.87 -9.20 -5.71
C ILE A 71 11.37 -9.91 -4.44
N GLY A 72 10.46 -10.55 -3.67
CA GLY A 72 10.83 -11.26 -2.45
C GLY A 72 11.21 -10.34 -1.29
N LEU A 73 10.52 -9.20 -1.14
CA LEU A 73 10.73 -8.22 -0.05
C LEU A 73 12.20 -7.76 0.10
N GLN A 74 12.97 -7.62 -0.99
CA GLN A 74 14.30 -7.04 -0.90
C GLN A 74 14.25 -5.71 -0.14
N ASN A 75 14.96 -5.62 0.97
CA ASN A 75 14.97 -4.41 1.81
C ASN A 75 16.19 -4.40 2.74
N PRO A 76 16.59 -3.23 3.28
CA PRO A 76 17.78 -3.10 4.11
C PRO A 76 17.57 -3.48 5.59
N GLY A 77 16.33 -3.68 6.03
CA GLY A 77 15.96 -3.86 7.44
C GLY A 77 15.57 -2.59 8.16
N VAL A 78 14.87 -2.76 9.30
CA VAL A 78 14.30 -1.64 10.07
C VAL A 78 15.39 -0.70 10.60
N GLN A 79 16.48 -1.23 11.16
CA GLN A 79 17.53 -0.37 11.73
C GLN A 79 18.19 0.50 10.65
N HIS A 80 18.55 -0.09 9.51
CA HIS A 80 19.14 0.68 8.39
C HIS A 80 18.15 1.76 7.88
N PHE A 81 16.88 1.41 7.78
CA PHE A 81 15.84 2.38 7.40
C PHE A 81 15.81 3.58 8.37
N ILE A 82 15.84 3.33 9.67
CA ILE A 82 15.83 4.39 10.69
C ILE A 82 17.06 5.31 10.57
N ASP A 83 18.24 4.72 10.39
CA ASP A 83 19.50 5.45 10.39
C ASP A 83 19.75 6.23 9.10
N HIS A 84 19.30 5.72 7.95
CA HIS A 84 19.69 6.25 6.64
C HIS A 84 18.51 6.77 5.81
N GLU A 85 17.43 5.98 5.69
CA GLU A 85 16.34 6.30 4.76
C GLU A 85 15.31 7.26 5.38
N LEU A 86 14.91 7.05 6.62
CA LEU A 86 13.92 7.87 7.29
C LEU A 86 14.28 9.38 7.33
N PRO A 87 15.53 9.77 7.63
CA PRO A 87 15.92 11.18 7.55
C PRO A 87 15.80 11.76 6.13
N ALA A 88 16.07 10.95 5.11
CA ALA A 88 15.95 11.34 3.71
C ALA A 88 14.47 11.46 3.28
N MET A 89 13.61 10.51 3.66
CA MET A 89 12.17 10.57 3.41
C MET A 89 11.52 11.82 4.03
N ARG A 90 11.91 12.18 5.26
CA ARG A 90 11.40 13.40 5.93
C ARG A 90 11.73 14.69 5.17
N ARG A 91 12.87 14.72 4.48
CA ARG A 91 13.25 15.88 3.63
C ARG A 91 12.38 16.01 2.38
N CYS A 92 11.65 14.98 1.99
CA CYS A 92 10.68 15.06 0.90
C CYS A 92 9.47 15.96 1.23
N GLY A 93 9.25 16.30 2.51
CA GLY A 93 8.23 17.27 2.93
C GLY A 93 6.80 16.74 2.87
N THR A 94 6.61 15.43 2.87
CA THR A 94 5.31 14.76 2.97
C THR A 94 5.32 13.72 4.09
N THR A 95 4.18 13.10 4.40
CA THR A 95 4.10 12.12 5.49
C THR A 95 4.83 10.81 5.16
N VAL A 96 5.48 10.23 6.16
CA VAL A 96 6.22 8.98 6.06
C VAL A 96 5.35 7.81 6.55
N TRP A 97 5.06 6.88 5.64
CA TRP A 97 4.37 5.63 5.92
C TRP A 97 5.41 4.51 5.95
N ALA A 98 5.75 4.02 7.13
CA ALA A 98 6.68 2.91 7.26
C ALA A 98 5.94 1.59 6.99
N ASN A 99 6.21 0.97 5.83
CA ASN A 99 5.64 -0.32 5.49
C ASN A 99 6.50 -1.44 6.11
N LEU A 100 5.89 -2.30 6.90
CA LEU A 100 6.56 -3.40 7.60
C LEU A 100 5.82 -4.71 7.36
N GLY A 101 6.56 -5.78 7.01
CA GLY A 101 6.02 -7.13 6.85
C GLY A 101 7.00 -8.18 7.34
N GLY A 102 6.97 -8.49 8.63
CA GLY A 102 7.78 -9.55 9.24
C GLY A 102 7.24 -10.95 8.94
N HIS A 103 8.10 -11.95 9.13
CA HIS A 103 7.76 -13.37 8.92
C HIS A 103 7.07 -13.99 10.14
N THR A 104 7.26 -13.43 11.32
CA THR A 104 6.65 -13.87 12.57
C THR A 104 5.95 -12.70 13.29
N ILE A 105 5.12 -13.03 14.27
CA ILE A 105 4.48 -12.01 15.12
C ILE A 105 5.54 -11.20 15.87
N GLU A 106 6.56 -11.87 16.39
CA GLU A 106 7.63 -11.25 17.17
C GLU A 106 8.44 -10.25 16.33
N GLU A 107 8.79 -10.61 15.07
CA GLU A 107 9.45 -9.69 14.13
C GLU A 107 8.60 -8.45 13.84
N ASN A 108 7.29 -8.63 13.64
CA ASN A 108 6.37 -7.51 13.43
C ASN A 108 6.28 -6.62 14.68
N VAL A 109 6.16 -7.20 15.86
CA VAL A 109 6.09 -6.47 17.14
C VAL A 109 7.38 -5.67 17.38
N GLU A 110 8.54 -6.27 17.20
CA GLU A 110 9.82 -5.58 17.41
C GLU A 110 10.05 -4.49 16.36
N GLY A 111 9.80 -4.77 15.06
CA GLY A 111 9.91 -3.79 14.01
C GLY A 111 9.01 -2.57 14.23
N VAL A 112 7.76 -2.80 14.64
CA VAL A 112 6.81 -1.72 14.97
C VAL A 112 7.30 -0.89 16.17
N ARG A 113 7.83 -1.54 17.23
CA ARG A 113 8.39 -0.84 18.39
C ARG A 113 9.50 0.12 17.98
N MET A 114 10.44 -0.36 17.15
CA MET A 114 11.57 0.43 16.64
C MET A 114 11.09 1.61 15.79
N LEU A 115 10.15 1.38 14.86
CA LEU A 115 9.60 2.42 13.99
C LEU A 115 8.81 3.49 14.77
N CYS A 116 8.04 3.09 15.78
CA CYS A 116 7.36 4.02 16.68
C CYS A 116 8.36 4.89 17.44
N ALA A 117 9.41 4.30 18.00
CA ALA A 117 10.47 5.03 18.70
C ALA A 117 11.21 6.02 17.78
N ALA A 118 11.36 5.68 16.49
CA ALA A 118 11.93 6.55 15.47
C ALA A 118 10.99 7.69 15.04
N GLY A 119 9.70 7.64 15.42
CA GLY A 119 8.73 8.71 15.18
C GLY A 119 8.27 8.82 13.72
N VAL A 120 7.99 7.70 13.06
CA VAL A 120 7.31 7.70 11.75
C VAL A 120 5.89 8.25 11.88
N ASP A 121 5.32 8.78 10.79
CA ASP A 121 3.97 9.34 10.83
C ASP A 121 2.89 8.26 10.91
N PHE A 122 3.07 7.19 10.15
CA PHE A 122 2.16 6.04 10.08
C PHE A 122 2.94 4.74 9.98
N ILE A 123 2.38 3.65 10.48
CA ILE A 123 2.83 2.29 10.18
C ILE A 123 1.81 1.65 9.25
N GLU A 124 2.28 1.14 8.12
CA GLU A 124 1.51 0.26 7.24
C GLU A 124 1.98 -1.18 7.44
N LEU A 125 1.26 -1.92 8.29
CA LEU A 125 1.53 -3.33 8.57
C LEU A 125 1.09 -4.19 7.39
N ASN A 126 2.04 -4.76 6.69
CA ASN A 126 1.81 -5.57 5.49
C ASN A 126 1.64 -7.05 5.89
N ILE A 127 0.39 -7.49 6.07
CA ILE A 127 0.07 -8.89 6.38
C ILE A 127 -0.14 -9.76 5.12
N SER A 128 0.11 -9.20 3.94
CA SER A 128 -0.20 -9.83 2.65
C SER A 128 0.96 -10.63 2.03
N CYS A 129 2.07 -10.84 2.73
CA CYS A 129 3.22 -11.55 2.19
C CYS A 129 2.95 -13.06 2.14
N PRO A 130 2.86 -13.70 0.93
CA PRO A 130 2.52 -15.11 0.81
C PRO A 130 3.72 -16.05 1.04
N ASN A 131 4.92 -15.52 1.29
CA ASN A 131 6.16 -16.29 1.30
C ASN A 131 6.56 -16.73 2.71
N VAL A 132 5.83 -17.71 3.27
CA VAL A 132 6.30 -18.40 4.46
C VAL A 132 6.64 -19.83 4.11
N LYS A 133 7.87 -20.05 3.63
CA LYS A 133 8.38 -21.39 3.32
C LYS A 133 8.72 -22.25 4.53
N GLN A 134 8.62 -21.76 5.75
CA GLN A 134 8.94 -22.52 6.97
C GLN A 134 7.97 -22.17 8.10
N GLY A 135 6.81 -22.84 8.11
CA GLY A 135 5.97 -22.90 9.31
C GLY A 135 5.27 -21.61 9.77
N GLY A 136 5.41 -20.51 9.04
CA GLY A 136 4.76 -19.25 9.36
C GLY A 136 3.37 -19.16 8.76
N LEU A 137 2.45 -18.67 9.55
CA LEU A 137 1.07 -18.38 9.16
C LEU A 137 1.07 -17.31 8.06
N ALA A 138 0.35 -17.54 6.97
CA ALA A 138 0.06 -16.51 5.98
C ALA A 138 -1.00 -15.58 6.56
N PHE A 139 -0.59 -14.61 7.37
CA PHE A 139 -1.48 -13.72 8.14
C PHE A 139 -2.60 -13.06 7.32
N GLY A 140 -2.42 -12.91 6.02
CA GLY A 140 -3.39 -12.25 5.14
C GLY A 140 -4.44 -13.16 4.49
N ILE A 141 -4.53 -14.45 4.85
CA ILE A 141 -5.50 -15.39 4.28
C ILE A 141 -6.72 -15.52 5.15
N ARG A 142 -6.55 -15.87 6.44
CA ARG A 142 -7.64 -16.09 7.38
C ARG A 142 -7.79 -14.91 8.33
N ALA A 143 -9.03 -14.52 8.58
CA ALA A 143 -9.35 -13.39 9.46
C ALA A 143 -8.83 -13.57 10.89
N ALA A 144 -8.84 -14.80 11.42
CA ALA A 144 -8.32 -15.10 12.75
C ALA A 144 -6.81 -14.82 12.88
N ASP A 145 -6.01 -15.26 11.91
CA ASP A 145 -4.56 -15.07 11.91
C ASP A 145 -4.20 -13.59 11.76
N ALA A 146 -4.96 -12.84 10.94
CA ALA A 146 -4.83 -11.40 10.80
C ALA A 146 -5.14 -10.68 12.14
N GLY A 147 -6.23 -11.06 12.81
CA GLY A 147 -6.60 -10.50 14.10
C GLY A 147 -5.52 -10.73 15.17
N GLU A 148 -4.88 -11.90 15.18
CA GLU A 148 -3.81 -12.22 16.11
C GLU A 148 -2.59 -11.32 15.95
N VAL A 149 -2.04 -11.21 14.73
CA VAL A 149 -0.87 -10.37 14.48
C VAL A 149 -1.16 -8.89 14.71
N VAL A 150 -2.34 -8.39 14.28
CA VAL A 150 -2.73 -6.99 14.48
C VAL A 150 -2.89 -6.67 15.97
N SER A 151 -3.54 -7.54 16.75
CA SER A 151 -3.66 -7.38 18.21
C SER A 151 -2.31 -7.36 18.91
N ALA A 152 -1.37 -8.22 18.49
CA ALA A 152 -0.03 -8.26 19.05
C ALA A 152 0.74 -6.96 18.76
N VAL A 153 0.69 -6.50 17.52
CA VAL A 153 1.33 -5.25 17.07
C VAL A 153 0.70 -4.03 17.75
N ARG A 154 -0.64 -3.98 17.87
CA ARG A 154 -1.34 -2.85 18.49
C ARG A 154 -0.87 -2.56 19.91
N ARG A 155 -0.55 -3.59 20.68
CA ARG A 155 -0.07 -3.41 22.08
C ARG A 155 1.20 -2.57 22.20
N VAL A 156 2.00 -2.49 21.15
CA VAL A 156 3.27 -1.75 21.13
C VAL A 156 3.26 -0.55 20.19
N CYS A 157 2.29 -0.45 19.28
CA CYS A 157 2.20 0.60 18.30
C CYS A 157 1.60 1.87 18.90
N THR A 158 2.35 2.98 18.91
CA THR A 158 1.97 4.27 19.48
C THR A 158 1.59 5.32 18.44
N VAL A 159 1.73 5.00 17.16
CA VAL A 159 1.31 5.83 16.03
C VAL A 159 0.12 5.19 15.31
N PRO A 160 -0.58 5.89 14.41
CA PRO A 160 -1.67 5.27 13.66
C PRO A 160 -1.20 4.03 12.88
N LEU A 161 -1.97 2.94 13.03
CA LEU A 161 -1.71 1.62 12.45
C LEU A 161 -2.65 1.35 11.27
N ILE A 162 -2.12 1.35 10.07
CA ILE A 162 -2.81 0.94 8.86
C ILE A 162 -2.48 -0.52 8.58
N VAL A 163 -3.47 -1.36 8.28
CA VAL A 163 -3.24 -2.78 7.95
C VAL A 163 -3.45 -2.99 6.45
N LYS A 164 -2.36 -3.42 5.75
CA LYS A 164 -2.40 -3.70 4.32
C LYS A 164 -2.80 -5.13 4.05
N LEU A 165 -3.98 -5.30 3.43
CA LEU A 165 -4.60 -6.59 3.20
C LEU A 165 -4.14 -7.25 1.89
N SER A 166 -4.20 -8.58 1.92
CA SER A 166 -4.01 -9.45 0.75
C SER A 166 -5.30 -9.55 -0.07
N PRO A 167 -5.21 -9.57 -1.41
CA PRO A 167 -6.35 -9.94 -2.24
C PRO A 167 -6.69 -11.43 -2.17
N GLN A 168 -5.83 -12.26 -1.58
CA GLN A 168 -6.05 -13.70 -1.37
C GLN A 168 -6.81 -14.02 -0.06
N ALA A 169 -7.28 -13.01 0.68
CA ALA A 169 -8.10 -13.23 1.86
C ALA A 169 -9.36 -14.05 1.51
N GLU A 170 -9.71 -15.04 2.34
CA GLU A 170 -10.90 -15.89 2.16
C GLU A 170 -12.18 -15.06 2.06
N SER A 171 -12.27 -13.98 2.84
CA SER A 171 -13.38 -13.04 2.83
C SER A 171 -12.87 -11.64 3.14
N ILE A 172 -13.00 -10.69 2.22
CA ILE A 172 -12.61 -9.31 2.46
C ILE A 172 -13.41 -8.67 3.61
N PRO A 173 -14.76 -8.78 3.67
CA PRO A 173 -15.51 -8.21 4.78
C PRO A 173 -15.10 -8.76 6.15
N GLU A 174 -14.93 -10.07 6.27
CA GLU A 174 -14.55 -10.69 7.55
C GLU A 174 -13.11 -10.34 7.95
N MET A 175 -12.19 -10.28 6.98
CA MET A 175 -10.83 -9.82 7.21
C MET A 175 -10.80 -8.38 7.72
N CYS A 176 -11.56 -7.48 7.09
CA CYS A 176 -11.65 -6.07 7.48
C CYS A 176 -12.20 -5.92 8.92
N LYS A 177 -13.28 -6.64 9.25
CA LYS A 177 -13.86 -6.64 10.61
C LYS A 177 -12.86 -7.16 11.66
N ALA A 178 -12.12 -8.22 11.32
CA ALA A 178 -11.16 -8.82 12.24
C ALA A 178 -10.00 -7.86 12.55
N VAL A 179 -9.44 -7.18 11.54
CA VAL A 179 -8.34 -6.23 11.77
C VAL A 179 -8.82 -4.95 12.47
N GLU A 180 -10.04 -4.46 12.18
CA GLU A 180 -10.65 -3.35 12.92
C GLU A 180 -10.84 -3.71 14.41
N ALA A 181 -11.44 -4.86 14.68
CA ALA A 181 -11.63 -5.34 16.06
C ALA A 181 -10.30 -5.56 16.80
N ALA A 182 -9.23 -5.90 16.08
CA ALA A 182 -7.89 -6.07 16.62
C ALA A 182 -7.14 -4.74 16.86
N GLY A 183 -7.73 -3.59 16.49
CA GLY A 183 -7.21 -2.26 16.80
C GLY A 183 -6.45 -1.59 15.64
N ALA A 184 -6.72 -1.97 14.39
CA ALA A 184 -6.29 -1.18 13.24
C ALA A 184 -7.01 0.17 13.24
N ASP A 185 -6.28 1.25 12.91
CA ASP A 185 -6.84 2.61 12.76
C ASP A 185 -7.32 2.85 11.33
N ALA A 186 -6.79 2.14 10.35
CA ALA A 186 -7.23 2.14 8.96
C ALA A 186 -6.83 0.85 8.24
N ILE A 187 -7.38 0.67 7.04
CA ILE A 187 -7.05 -0.46 6.16
C ILE A 187 -6.53 0.09 4.84
N SER A 188 -5.46 -0.51 4.27
CA SER A 188 -5.09 -0.31 2.87
C SER A 188 -5.33 -1.60 2.07
N LEU A 189 -5.90 -1.47 0.86
CA LEU A 189 -6.39 -2.61 0.08
C LEU A 189 -6.34 -2.31 -1.42
N CYS A 190 -5.62 -3.10 -2.21
CA CYS A 190 -5.03 -4.38 -1.87
C CYS A 190 -3.57 -4.48 -2.35
N ASN A 191 -2.87 -5.53 -1.89
CA ASN A 191 -1.59 -5.94 -2.46
C ASN A 191 -1.80 -6.62 -3.83
N THR A 192 -0.72 -7.14 -4.45
CA THR A 192 -0.73 -7.75 -5.78
C THR A 192 -1.46 -9.10 -5.81
N PHE A 193 -2.07 -9.41 -6.96
CA PHE A 193 -2.81 -10.65 -7.19
C PHE A 193 -1.87 -11.77 -7.63
N GLN A 194 -2.04 -12.96 -7.10
CA GLN A 194 -1.23 -14.11 -7.50
C GLN A 194 -1.54 -14.49 -8.97
N ALA A 195 -0.48 -14.61 -9.78
CA ALA A 195 -0.55 -14.92 -11.20
C ALA A 195 0.64 -15.80 -11.63
N CYS A 196 0.59 -16.33 -12.84
CA CYS A 196 1.63 -17.17 -13.43
C CYS A 196 1.90 -16.78 -14.87
N ALA A 197 3.17 -16.88 -15.28
CA ALA A 197 3.58 -16.76 -16.68
C ALA A 197 4.53 -17.91 -17.05
N ILE A 198 4.40 -18.41 -18.29
CA ILE A 198 5.21 -19.52 -18.81
C ILE A 198 6.12 -19.00 -19.92
N ASP A 199 7.40 -19.27 -19.80
CA ASP A 199 8.39 -19.09 -20.87
C ASP A 199 8.29 -20.31 -21.82
N LEU A 200 7.75 -20.07 -23.01
CA LEU A 200 7.51 -21.13 -24.00
C LEU A 200 8.79 -21.74 -24.53
N GLU A 201 9.84 -20.95 -24.68
CA GLU A 201 11.13 -21.42 -25.20
C GLU A 201 11.85 -22.29 -24.17
N LYS A 202 11.82 -21.86 -22.91
CA LYS A 202 12.44 -22.61 -21.81
C LYS A 202 11.50 -23.71 -21.25
N ARG A 203 10.22 -23.72 -21.66
CA ARG A 203 9.19 -24.67 -21.20
C ARG A 203 9.11 -24.76 -19.68
N ARG A 204 9.12 -23.62 -19.00
CA ARG A 204 9.08 -23.53 -17.53
C ARG A 204 8.43 -22.20 -17.10
N PRO A 205 8.03 -22.06 -15.83
CA PRO A 205 7.63 -20.77 -15.30
C PRO A 205 8.69 -19.71 -15.50
N VAL A 206 8.26 -18.46 -15.78
CA VAL A 206 9.17 -17.29 -15.87
C VAL A 206 9.91 -17.08 -14.55
N PHE A 207 9.18 -17.17 -13.45
CA PHE A 207 9.71 -16.93 -12.11
C PHE A 207 10.14 -18.23 -11.44
N ASN A 208 11.25 -18.19 -10.70
CA ASN A 208 11.72 -19.34 -9.92
C ASN A 208 10.68 -19.80 -8.87
N ASN A 209 9.87 -18.88 -8.35
CA ASN A 209 8.79 -19.16 -7.40
C ASN A 209 7.49 -19.63 -8.08
N THR A 210 7.48 -19.85 -9.40
CA THR A 210 6.31 -20.22 -10.22
C THR A 210 5.25 -19.12 -10.27
N PHE A 211 4.79 -18.66 -9.11
CA PHE A 211 3.78 -17.61 -8.97
C PHE A 211 4.40 -16.27 -8.58
N ALA A 212 3.81 -15.18 -9.09
CA ALA A 212 4.24 -13.82 -8.86
C ALA A 212 3.04 -12.90 -8.67
N GLY A 213 3.27 -11.70 -8.14
CA GLY A 213 2.21 -10.73 -7.90
C GLY A 213 1.88 -9.92 -9.15
N LEU A 214 0.66 -9.99 -9.67
CA LEU A 214 0.16 -9.15 -10.74
C LEU A 214 -0.37 -7.82 -10.21
N SER A 215 0.00 -6.73 -10.86
CA SER A 215 -0.44 -5.36 -10.59
C SER A 215 -0.67 -4.59 -11.90
N GLY A 216 -1.14 -3.34 -11.83
CA GLY A 216 -1.42 -2.50 -12.99
C GLY A 216 -2.88 -2.49 -13.42
N PRO A 217 -3.23 -1.93 -14.60
CA PRO A 217 -4.62 -1.64 -14.99
C PRO A 217 -5.55 -2.85 -14.96
N ALA A 218 -5.04 -4.04 -15.27
CA ALA A 218 -5.83 -5.26 -15.31
C ALA A 218 -6.54 -5.58 -13.98
N VAL A 219 -5.97 -5.18 -12.84
CA VAL A 219 -6.52 -5.50 -11.52
C VAL A 219 -7.47 -4.43 -10.99
N ARG A 220 -7.56 -3.23 -11.63
CA ARG A 220 -8.35 -2.11 -11.10
C ARG A 220 -9.81 -2.46 -10.77
N PRO A 221 -10.61 -3.04 -11.67
CA PRO A 221 -12.01 -3.32 -11.35
C PRO A 221 -12.17 -4.33 -10.22
N ILE A 222 -11.22 -5.23 -10.05
CA ILE A 222 -11.23 -6.21 -8.96
C ILE A 222 -10.87 -5.51 -7.64
N ALA A 223 -9.82 -4.69 -7.64
CA ALA A 223 -9.40 -3.91 -6.47
C ALA A 223 -10.50 -2.93 -6.03
N LEU A 224 -11.13 -2.22 -6.96
CA LEU A 224 -12.26 -1.31 -6.70
C LEU A 224 -13.44 -2.04 -6.02
N ARG A 225 -13.82 -3.23 -6.53
CA ARG A 225 -14.85 -4.07 -5.89
C ARG A 225 -14.46 -4.43 -4.46
N MET A 226 -13.19 -4.79 -4.22
CA MET A 226 -12.72 -5.15 -2.88
C MET A 226 -12.76 -3.95 -1.93
N VAL A 227 -12.36 -2.76 -2.38
CA VAL A 227 -12.47 -1.52 -1.61
C VAL A 227 -13.93 -1.19 -1.30
N TRP A 228 -14.83 -1.35 -2.26
CA TRP A 228 -16.26 -1.21 -2.02
C TRP A 228 -16.75 -2.12 -0.90
N GLN A 229 -16.36 -3.39 -0.91
CA GLN A 229 -16.71 -4.36 0.15
C GLN A 229 -16.11 -3.96 1.51
N ALA A 230 -14.84 -3.53 1.53
CA ALA A 230 -14.15 -3.11 2.74
C ALA A 230 -14.83 -1.90 3.39
N VAL A 231 -15.11 -0.85 2.62
CA VAL A 231 -15.82 0.36 3.11
C VAL A 231 -17.20 0.03 3.69
N GLY A 232 -17.91 -0.95 3.13
CA GLY A 232 -19.20 -1.41 3.65
C GLY A 232 -19.12 -2.29 4.90
N ALA A 233 -17.94 -2.77 5.26
CA ALA A 233 -17.75 -3.75 6.33
C ALA A 233 -17.24 -3.13 7.65
N VAL A 234 -16.57 -1.96 7.59
CA VAL A 234 -15.89 -1.35 8.75
C VAL A 234 -16.23 0.14 8.89
N SER A 235 -15.95 0.69 10.05
CA SER A 235 -16.11 2.13 10.35
C SER A 235 -14.80 2.92 10.19
N ILE A 236 -13.65 2.24 10.23
CA ILE A 236 -12.33 2.87 10.06
C ILE A 236 -12.07 3.22 8.59
N PRO A 237 -11.23 4.25 8.31
CA PRO A 237 -10.90 4.64 6.94
C PRO A 237 -10.30 3.52 6.11
N VAL A 238 -10.63 3.49 4.82
CA VAL A 238 -10.05 2.56 3.84
C VAL A 238 -9.25 3.35 2.81
N VAL A 239 -8.02 2.96 2.59
CA VAL A 239 -7.14 3.48 1.54
C VAL A 239 -7.17 2.52 0.36
N GLY A 240 -7.60 3.00 -0.80
CA GLY A 240 -7.75 2.17 -2.00
C GLY A 240 -6.47 2.11 -2.83
N LEU A 241 -6.09 0.91 -3.31
CA LEU A 241 -5.00 0.76 -4.26
C LEU A 241 -5.20 -0.43 -5.20
N GLY A 242 -4.62 -0.33 -6.40
CA GLY A 242 -4.65 -1.38 -7.43
C GLY A 242 -5.12 -0.85 -8.78
N GLY A 243 -4.18 -0.72 -9.71
CA GLY A 243 -4.46 -0.39 -11.11
C GLY A 243 -4.82 1.08 -11.39
N ILE A 244 -4.59 1.99 -10.47
CA ILE A 244 -4.81 3.43 -10.65
C ILE A 244 -3.71 3.99 -11.56
N LEU A 245 -4.09 4.53 -12.72
CA LEU A 245 -3.19 5.18 -13.69
C LEU A 245 -3.53 6.66 -13.92
N THR A 246 -4.76 7.08 -13.64
CA THR A 246 -5.26 8.43 -13.91
C THR A 246 -6.02 8.99 -12.72
N GLY A 247 -6.24 10.31 -12.69
CA GLY A 247 -7.11 10.95 -11.69
C GLY A 247 -8.54 10.41 -11.70
N LYS A 248 -9.06 10.03 -12.87
CA LYS A 248 -10.38 9.39 -12.98
C LYS A 248 -10.43 8.04 -12.28
N ASP A 249 -9.38 7.23 -12.45
CA ASP A 249 -9.28 5.95 -11.74
C ASP A 249 -9.27 6.17 -10.22
N ALA A 250 -8.50 7.16 -9.74
CA ALA A 250 -8.46 7.51 -8.32
C ALA A 250 -9.81 7.96 -7.78
N LEU A 251 -10.54 8.78 -8.54
CA LEU A 251 -11.87 9.26 -8.19
C LEU A 251 -12.88 8.11 -8.07
N GLU A 252 -12.79 7.06 -8.88
CA GLU A 252 -13.64 5.86 -8.71
C GLU A 252 -13.50 5.27 -7.30
N PHE A 253 -12.27 5.16 -6.78
CA PHE A 253 -12.02 4.65 -5.43
C PHE A 253 -12.55 5.60 -4.35
N ILE A 254 -12.38 6.91 -4.53
CA ILE A 254 -12.89 7.92 -3.60
C ILE A 254 -14.43 7.89 -3.58
N MET A 255 -15.07 7.84 -4.73
CA MET A 255 -16.53 7.73 -4.85
C MET A 255 -17.06 6.40 -4.32
N ALA A 256 -16.26 5.34 -4.34
CA ALA A 256 -16.55 4.08 -3.66
C ALA A 256 -16.36 4.14 -2.13
N GLY A 257 -15.87 5.26 -1.58
CA GLY A 257 -15.72 5.52 -0.16
C GLY A 257 -14.30 5.44 0.38
N ALA A 258 -13.28 5.30 -0.47
CA ALA A 258 -11.90 5.36 0.00
C ALA A 258 -11.56 6.76 0.55
N ALA A 259 -10.86 6.81 1.69
CA ALA A 259 -10.40 8.04 2.30
C ALA A 259 -9.24 8.68 1.53
N ALA A 260 -8.37 7.83 0.97
CA ALA A 260 -7.23 8.19 0.15
C ALA A 260 -6.91 7.02 -0.80
N VAL A 261 -5.96 7.21 -1.71
CA VAL A 261 -5.53 6.18 -2.66
C VAL A 261 -4.01 6.02 -2.66
N GLN A 262 -3.53 4.80 -2.94
CA GLN A 262 -2.11 4.57 -3.20
C GLN A 262 -1.89 4.26 -4.67
N VAL A 263 -0.84 4.86 -5.26
CA VAL A 263 -0.43 4.68 -6.65
C VAL A 263 0.87 3.90 -6.70
N GLY A 264 0.86 2.76 -7.39
CA GLY A 264 2.00 1.83 -7.45
C GLY A 264 2.57 1.71 -8.87
N THR A 265 2.12 0.73 -9.64
CA THR A 265 2.66 0.35 -10.95
C THR A 265 2.78 1.51 -11.94
N ALA A 266 1.92 2.53 -11.83
CA ALA A 266 1.98 3.73 -12.66
C ALA A 266 3.33 4.44 -12.57
N ASN A 267 4.03 4.39 -11.44
CA ASN A 267 5.34 5.01 -11.23
C ASN A 267 6.44 4.39 -12.11
N PHE A 268 6.28 3.14 -12.56
CA PHE A 268 7.21 2.51 -13.49
C PHE A 268 6.97 2.93 -14.94
N LEU A 269 5.76 3.39 -15.28
CA LEU A 269 5.40 3.89 -16.62
C LEU A 269 5.69 5.40 -16.75
N ASP A 270 5.44 6.13 -15.67
CA ASP A 270 5.58 7.58 -15.59
C ASP A 270 6.09 7.96 -14.19
N PRO A 271 7.35 8.39 -14.06
CA PRO A 271 7.92 8.80 -12.76
C PRO A 271 7.16 9.94 -12.08
N LYS A 272 6.32 10.70 -12.82
CA LYS A 272 5.47 11.78 -12.30
C LYS A 272 4.02 11.34 -12.08
N ALA A 273 3.73 10.04 -12.11
CA ALA A 273 2.36 9.53 -12.03
C ALA A 273 1.62 10.04 -10.79
N CYS A 274 2.27 10.05 -9.63
CA CYS A 274 1.61 10.47 -8.38
C CYS A 274 1.20 11.94 -8.41
N THR A 275 2.07 12.86 -8.81
CA THR A 275 1.75 14.30 -8.88
C THR A 275 0.79 14.61 -10.02
N ARG A 276 0.93 13.94 -11.17
CA ARG A 276 0.01 14.07 -12.29
C ARG A 276 -1.40 13.63 -11.89
N ILE A 277 -1.57 12.48 -11.25
CA ILE A 277 -2.86 11.98 -10.77
C ILE A 277 -3.48 12.96 -9.75
N THR A 278 -2.66 13.50 -8.83
CA THR A 278 -3.11 14.53 -7.89
C THR A 278 -3.65 15.76 -8.62
N SER A 279 -2.94 16.25 -9.63
CA SER A 279 -3.38 17.38 -10.47
C SER A 279 -4.67 17.07 -11.24
N GLU A 280 -4.77 15.88 -11.83
CA GLU A 280 -5.95 15.43 -12.59
C GLU A 280 -7.22 15.36 -11.69
N ILE A 281 -7.06 14.93 -10.43
CA ILE A 281 -8.17 14.95 -9.45
C ILE A 281 -8.64 16.38 -9.25
N GLY A 282 -7.72 17.33 -8.98
CA GLY A 282 -8.06 18.75 -8.79
C GLY A 282 -8.75 19.37 -10.01
N GLN A 283 -8.24 19.08 -11.21
CA GLN A 283 -8.85 19.56 -12.46
C GLN A 283 -10.28 19.02 -12.66
N TRP A 284 -10.50 17.74 -12.34
CA TRP A 284 -11.82 17.15 -12.41
C TRP A 284 -12.78 17.80 -11.40
N MET A 285 -12.33 18.01 -10.16
CA MET A 285 -13.13 18.67 -9.13
C MET A 285 -13.50 20.09 -9.52
N ASP A 286 -12.56 20.89 -10.01
CA ASP A 286 -12.81 22.26 -10.48
C ASP A 286 -13.82 22.28 -11.63
N ALA A 287 -13.69 21.38 -12.60
CA ALA A 287 -14.59 21.28 -13.75
C ALA A 287 -16.02 20.88 -13.36
N HIS A 288 -16.20 20.18 -12.22
CA HIS A 288 -17.50 19.71 -11.73
C HIS A 288 -18.03 20.54 -10.55
N GLY A 289 -17.34 21.62 -10.18
CA GLY A 289 -17.77 22.51 -9.08
C GLY A 289 -17.63 21.90 -7.68
N VAL A 290 -16.90 20.79 -7.54
CA VAL A 290 -16.61 20.11 -6.27
C VAL A 290 -15.54 20.88 -5.52
N LYS A 291 -15.79 21.25 -4.25
CA LYS A 291 -14.86 22.06 -3.45
C LYS A 291 -13.92 21.21 -2.61
N THR A 292 -14.42 20.11 -2.05
CA THR A 292 -13.67 19.20 -1.20
C THR A 292 -13.93 17.74 -1.61
N LEU A 293 -12.99 16.86 -1.31
CA LEU A 293 -13.13 15.43 -1.58
C LEU A 293 -14.28 14.80 -0.77
N ASP A 294 -14.61 15.36 0.38
CA ASP A 294 -15.69 14.85 1.24
C ASP A 294 -17.07 14.97 0.58
N GLU A 295 -17.28 15.94 -0.34
CA GLU A 295 -18.53 16.07 -1.10
C GLU A 295 -18.81 14.87 -2.01
N ILE A 296 -17.74 14.18 -2.44
CA ILE A 296 -17.85 13.06 -3.39
C ILE A 296 -17.46 11.71 -2.78
N ARG A 297 -16.88 11.71 -1.57
CA ARG A 297 -16.48 10.45 -0.93
C ARG A 297 -17.69 9.59 -0.64
N GLY A 298 -17.72 8.39 -1.22
CA GLY A 298 -18.81 7.43 -1.05
C GLY A 298 -20.11 7.80 -1.79
N CYS A 299 -20.12 8.82 -2.63
CA CYS A 299 -21.34 9.27 -3.32
C CYS A 299 -21.90 8.23 -4.32
N ALA A 300 -21.12 7.23 -4.69
CA ALA A 300 -21.56 6.14 -5.55
C ALA A 300 -22.22 4.97 -4.78
N ARG A 301 -22.32 5.04 -3.46
CA ARG A 301 -22.80 3.95 -2.58
C ARG A 301 -24.29 4.08 -2.28
#